data_e1e165025dd348fba006d780a6573ca8
#
_entry.id   e1e165025dd348fba006d780a6573ca8
#
_cell.length_a   1.000
_cell.length_b   1.000
_cell.length_c   1.000
_cell.angle_alpha   90.00
_cell.angle_beta   90.00
_cell.angle_gamma   90.00
#
_symmetry.space_group_name_H-M   'P 1'
#
loop_
_entity.id
_entity.type
_entity.pdbx_description
1 polymer ?
#
loop_
_entity_poly.entity_id
_entity_poly.type
_entity_poly.pdbx_seq_one_letter_code
_entity_poly.pdbx_strand_id
1 'polypeptide(L)'
;MYQRVLLAYDGSREGQTALREGALAARQFGAQVFLLCVVAESPGVRIAEASHAGALAHARETYVGLFEQAMQRLRKLGFEPQGKVVTGEPAFEIAGYARQVNADLVVVGHRRKGLLERWWSGETGAYLSDHLQCSLLIARDTITDEEFYGALTTDGA
;
A
#
# COMPACT_ATOMS: atom_id res chain seq x y z
N MET A 1 15.28 11.77 -6.94
CA MET A 1 14.39 11.62 -8.11
C MET A 1 12.95 11.58 -7.66
N TYR A 2 12.54 10.58 -6.85
CA TYR A 2 11.19 10.56 -6.27
C TYR A 2 11.09 11.48 -5.07
N GLN A 3 9.98 12.23 -4.97
CA GLN A 3 9.72 13.17 -3.88
C GLN A 3 8.49 12.78 -3.05
N ARG A 4 7.55 12.04 -3.64
CA ARG A 4 6.27 11.69 -3.04
C ARG A 4 5.92 10.24 -3.35
N VAL A 5 6.15 9.37 -2.38
CA VAL A 5 5.98 7.91 -2.50
C VAL A 5 4.68 7.48 -1.85
N LEU A 6 3.79 6.87 -2.63
CA LEU A 6 2.55 6.28 -2.13
C LEU A 6 2.72 4.76 -1.95
N LEU A 7 2.52 4.29 -0.74
CA LEU A 7 2.53 2.87 -0.37
C LEU A 7 1.10 2.37 -0.30
N ALA A 8 0.72 1.42 -1.14
CA ALA A 8 -0.55 0.70 -1.05
C ALA A 8 -0.36 -0.54 -0.15
N TYR A 9 -1.15 -0.62 0.92
CA TYR A 9 -0.97 -1.59 1.99
C TYR A 9 -2.28 -2.27 2.35
N ASP A 10 -2.26 -3.59 2.53
CA ASP A 10 -3.42 -4.41 2.87
C ASP A 10 -3.19 -5.32 4.09
N GLY A 11 -2.06 -5.17 4.76
CA GLY A 11 -1.67 -6.01 5.90
C GLY A 11 -1.17 -7.40 5.52
N SER A 12 -1.23 -7.80 4.26
CA SER A 12 -0.69 -9.07 3.79
C SER A 12 0.84 -9.11 3.89
N ARG A 13 1.41 -10.31 3.77
CA ARG A 13 2.87 -10.48 3.72
C ARG A 13 3.49 -9.70 2.57
N GLU A 14 2.84 -9.73 1.42
CA GLU A 14 3.26 -9.01 0.22
C GLU A 14 3.12 -7.48 0.40
N GLY A 15 2.07 -7.03 1.09
CA GLY A 15 1.91 -5.63 1.49
C GLY A 15 3.01 -5.18 2.46
N GLN A 16 3.44 -6.04 3.38
CA GLN A 16 4.58 -5.75 4.26
C GLN A 16 5.90 -5.64 3.48
N THR A 17 6.11 -6.48 2.46
CA THR A 17 7.25 -6.38 1.55
C THR A 17 7.23 -5.06 0.79
N ALA A 18 6.06 -4.67 0.27
CA ALA A 18 5.88 -3.39 -0.42
C ALA A 18 6.17 -2.20 0.51
N LEU A 19 5.72 -2.28 1.76
CA LEU A 19 5.99 -1.25 2.76
C LEU A 19 7.50 -1.08 3.01
N ARG A 20 8.23 -2.18 3.13
CA ARG A 20 9.69 -2.17 3.36
C ARG A 20 10.44 -1.61 2.15
N GLU A 21 10.22 -2.18 0.98
CA GLU A 21 10.88 -1.76 -0.27
C GLU A 21 10.57 -0.31 -0.59
N GLY A 22 9.31 0.09 -0.44
CA GLY A 22 8.89 1.47 -0.63
C GLY A 22 9.46 2.45 0.40
N ALA A 23 9.61 2.03 1.66
CA ALA A 23 10.26 2.85 2.69
C ALA A 23 11.75 3.03 2.40
N LEU A 24 12.46 1.99 1.95
CA LEU A 24 13.86 2.11 1.52
C LEU A 24 14.01 3.05 0.32
N ALA A 25 13.16 2.91 -0.68
CA ALA A 25 13.15 3.81 -1.83
C ALA A 25 12.87 5.26 -1.41
N ALA A 26 11.86 5.48 -0.56
CA ALA A 26 11.54 6.81 -0.06
C ALA A 26 12.71 7.43 0.72
N ARG A 27 13.40 6.64 1.56
CA ARG A 27 14.56 7.10 2.31
C ARG A 27 15.72 7.49 1.39
N GLN A 28 16.03 6.65 0.39
CA GLN A 28 17.12 6.91 -0.57
C GLN A 28 16.94 8.24 -1.31
N PHE A 29 15.70 8.62 -1.56
CA PHE A 29 15.37 9.86 -2.26
C PHE A 29 14.99 11.02 -1.33
N GLY A 30 14.93 10.82 -0.01
CA GLY A 30 14.42 11.82 0.93
C GLY A 30 12.95 12.18 0.67
N ALA A 31 12.16 11.21 0.19
CA ALA A 31 10.80 11.43 -0.24
C ALA A 31 9.79 11.46 0.92
N GLN A 32 8.74 12.25 0.75
CA GLN A 32 7.56 12.20 1.62
C GLN A 32 6.79 10.90 1.37
N VAL A 33 6.35 10.25 2.45
CA VAL A 33 5.65 8.96 2.40
C VAL A 33 4.15 9.15 2.64
N PHE A 34 3.37 8.53 1.77
CA PHE A 34 1.92 8.41 1.90
C PHE A 34 1.54 6.94 2.02
N LEU A 35 0.56 6.62 2.86
CA LEU A 35 0.05 5.26 3.06
C LEU A 35 -1.44 5.21 2.74
N LEU A 36 -1.84 4.26 1.91
CA LEU A 36 -3.23 3.98 1.60
C LEU A 36 -3.57 2.53 1.93
N CYS A 37 -4.59 2.33 2.76
CA CYS A 37 -5.24 1.04 2.93
C CYS A 37 -6.60 1.06 2.25
N VAL A 38 -6.87 0.09 1.39
CA VAL A 38 -8.16 -0.04 0.71
C VAL A 38 -8.89 -1.27 1.22
N VAL A 39 -10.04 -1.06 1.82
CA VAL A 39 -11.00 -2.12 2.15
C VAL A 39 -11.75 -2.46 0.87
N ALA A 40 -11.42 -3.60 0.26
CA ALA A 40 -11.99 -3.96 -1.04
C ALA A 40 -13.47 -4.30 -0.93
N GLU A 41 -14.29 -3.64 -1.72
CA GLU A 41 -15.70 -4.02 -1.96
C GLU A 41 -15.76 -5.16 -2.97
N SER A 42 -15.65 -6.40 -2.49
CA SER A 42 -15.91 -7.56 -3.35
C SER A 42 -17.40 -7.91 -3.38
N PRO A 43 -17.90 -8.57 -4.43
CA PRO A 43 -19.26 -9.09 -4.45
C PRO A 43 -19.59 -9.99 -3.24
N GLY A 44 -18.59 -10.74 -2.75
CA GLY A 44 -18.74 -11.57 -1.53
C GLY A 44 -18.91 -10.73 -0.26
N VAL A 45 -18.23 -9.59 -0.13
CA VAL A 45 -18.42 -8.67 1.00
C VAL A 45 -19.81 -8.04 0.95
N ARG A 46 -20.30 -7.67 -0.22
CA ARG A 46 -21.68 -7.12 -0.39
C ARG A 46 -22.75 -8.15 -0.04
N ILE A 47 -22.55 -9.41 -0.40
CA ILE A 47 -23.46 -10.51 -0.02
C ILE A 47 -23.38 -10.77 1.49
N ALA A 48 -22.20 -10.77 2.07
CA ALA A 48 -22.00 -10.94 3.51
C ALA A 48 -22.63 -9.79 4.31
N GLU A 49 -22.54 -8.56 3.83
CA GLU A 49 -23.18 -7.40 4.45
C GLU A 49 -24.71 -7.51 4.42
N ALA A 50 -25.26 -8.00 3.31
CA ALA A 50 -26.70 -8.27 3.20
C ALA A 50 -27.17 -9.40 4.14
N SER A 51 -26.28 -10.35 4.49
CA SER A 51 -26.57 -11.49 5.35
C SER A 51 -26.24 -11.27 6.82
N HIS A 52 -25.24 -10.43 7.10
CA HIS A 52 -24.74 -10.11 8.45
C HIS A 52 -24.43 -8.62 8.52
N ALA A 53 -25.37 -7.84 9.02
CA ALA A 53 -25.16 -6.41 9.23
C ALA A 53 -23.91 -6.16 10.10
N GLY A 54 -22.97 -5.36 9.60
CA GLY A 54 -21.71 -5.04 10.28
C GLY A 54 -20.47 -5.75 9.77
N ALA A 55 -20.57 -6.66 8.78
CA ALA A 55 -19.40 -7.32 8.20
C ALA A 55 -18.41 -6.33 7.57
N LEU A 56 -18.90 -5.31 6.89
CA LEU A 56 -18.09 -4.25 6.31
C LEU A 56 -17.47 -3.35 7.39
N ALA A 57 -18.23 -3.04 8.44
CA ALA A 57 -17.75 -2.26 9.57
C ALA A 57 -16.62 -3.00 10.28
N HIS A 58 -16.75 -4.30 10.53
CA HIS A 58 -15.71 -5.12 11.15
C HIS A 58 -14.46 -5.24 10.25
N ALA A 59 -14.64 -5.43 8.94
CA ALA A 59 -13.53 -5.40 8.00
C ALA A 59 -12.79 -4.06 8.06
N ARG A 60 -13.54 -2.95 8.07
CA ARG A 60 -12.97 -1.61 8.17
C ARG A 60 -12.17 -1.41 9.47
N GLU A 61 -12.67 -1.85 10.61
CA GLU A 61 -11.95 -1.78 11.90
C GLU A 61 -10.61 -2.54 11.84
N THR A 62 -10.60 -3.74 11.24
CA THR A 62 -9.38 -4.51 11.02
C THR A 62 -8.37 -3.73 10.19
N TYR A 63 -8.80 -3.14 9.07
CA TYR A 63 -7.92 -2.34 8.21
C TYR A 63 -7.43 -1.05 8.88
N VAL A 64 -8.25 -0.41 9.72
CA VAL A 64 -7.82 0.74 10.54
C VAL A 64 -6.70 0.31 11.49
N GLY A 65 -6.82 -0.84 12.16
CA GLY A 65 -5.76 -1.37 13.01
C GLY A 65 -4.46 -1.65 12.26
N LEU A 66 -4.54 -2.26 11.08
CA LEU A 66 -3.39 -2.51 10.21
C LEU A 66 -2.73 -1.20 9.73
N PHE A 67 -3.56 -0.23 9.36
CA PHE A 67 -3.10 1.10 8.95
C PHE A 67 -2.33 1.80 10.08
N GLU A 68 -2.88 1.83 11.28
CA GLU A 68 -2.23 2.46 12.44
C GLU A 68 -0.88 1.79 12.78
N GLN A 69 -0.82 0.46 12.72
CA GLN A 69 0.43 -0.28 12.92
C GLN A 69 1.48 0.09 11.85
N ALA A 70 1.07 0.18 10.60
CA ALA A 70 1.97 0.55 9.51
C ALA A 70 2.45 2.01 9.64
N MET A 71 1.56 2.93 10.00
CA MET A 71 1.90 4.33 10.28
C MET A 71 2.90 4.45 11.42
N GLN A 72 2.72 3.69 12.51
CA GLN A 72 3.67 3.67 13.62
C GLN A 72 5.04 3.12 13.21
N ARG A 73 5.07 2.07 12.37
CA ARG A 73 6.33 1.54 11.81
C ARG A 73 7.07 2.61 11.01
N LEU A 74 6.38 3.28 10.11
CA LEU A 74 6.98 4.35 9.30
C LEU A 74 7.51 5.49 10.17
N ARG A 75 6.79 5.89 11.23
CA ARG A 75 7.27 6.90 12.19
C ARG A 75 8.53 6.44 12.94
N LYS A 76 8.59 5.17 13.37
CA LYS A 76 9.80 4.60 14.00
C LYS A 76 11.01 4.57 13.06
N LEU A 77 10.77 4.55 11.76
CA LEU A 77 11.81 4.64 10.73
C LEU A 77 12.21 6.09 10.40
N GLY A 78 11.65 7.08 11.12
CA GLY A 78 11.99 8.48 10.94
C GLY A 78 11.16 9.21 9.86
N PHE A 79 10.10 8.61 9.34
CA PHE A 79 9.18 9.26 8.43
C PHE A 79 8.08 10.03 9.17
N GLU A 80 7.53 11.04 8.53
CA GLU A 80 6.27 11.69 8.91
C GLU A 80 5.18 11.31 7.89
N PRO A 81 4.67 10.06 7.94
CA PRO A 81 3.75 9.58 6.93
C PRO A 81 2.38 10.23 7.07
N GLN A 82 1.75 10.44 5.93
CA GLN A 82 0.34 10.82 5.83
C GLN A 82 -0.42 9.68 5.16
N GLY A 83 -1.71 9.56 5.43
CA GLY A 83 -2.48 8.50 4.79
C GLY A 83 -3.91 8.40 5.25
N LYS A 84 -4.60 7.40 4.73
CA LYS A 84 -6.00 7.11 5.05
C LYS A 84 -6.38 5.67 4.77
N VAL A 85 -7.50 5.25 5.36
CA VAL A 85 -8.21 4.02 5.02
C VAL A 85 -9.44 4.41 4.22
N VAL A 86 -9.64 3.78 3.08
CA VAL A 86 -10.81 3.96 2.21
C VAL A 86 -11.48 2.63 1.94
N THR A 87 -12.75 2.68 1.54
CA THR A 87 -13.49 1.51 1.06
C THR A 87 -13.81 1.72 -0.41
N GLY A 88 -13.55 0.72 -1.24
CA GLY A 88 -13.81 0.82 -2.67
C GLY A 88 -13.09 -0.20 -3.52
N GLU A 89 -12.98 0.09 -4.79
CA GLU A 89 -12.22 -0.70 -5.75
C GLU A 89 -10.74 -0.27 -5.67
N PRO A 90 -9.83 -1.20 -5.32
CA PRO A 90 -8.45 -0.85 -4.97
C PRO A 90 -7.67 -0.08 -6.03
N ALA A 91 -7.73 -0.47 -7.31
CA ALA A 91 -6.96 0.23 -8.34
C ALA A 91 -7.47 1.65 -8.55
N PHE A 92 -8.80 1.84 -8.49
CA PHE A 92 -9.41 3.15 -8.60
C PHE A 92 -9.02 4.07 -7.43
N GLU A 93 -9.09 3.54 -6.21
CA GLU A 93 -8.73 4.27 -4.99
C GLU A 93 -7.23 4.62 -4.95
N ILE A 94 -6.36 3.69 -5.36
CA ILE A 94 -4.91 3.93 -5.45
C ILE A 94 -4.61 5.03 -6.47
N ALA A 95 -5.16 4.93 -7.70
CA ALA A 95 -4.94 5.93 -8.73
C ALA A 95 -5.51 7.31 -8.33
N GLY A 96 -6.67 7.33 -7.69
CA GLY A 96 -7.30 8.55 -7.17
C GLY A 96 -6.46 9.22 -6.09
N TYR A 97 -5.97 8.45 -5.12
CA TYR A 97 -5.16 9.00 -4.06
C TYR A 97 -3.76 9.40 -4.53
N ALA A 98 -3.16 8.65 -5.45
CA ALA A 98 -1.90 9.04 -6.09
C ALA A 98 -1.99 10.43 -6.73
N ARG A 99 -3.08 10.70 -7.46
CA ARG A 99 -3.34 12.06 -8.01
C ARG A 99 -3.53 13.09 -6.91
N GLN A 100 -4.34 12.78 -5.89
CA GLN A 100 -4.63 13.71 -4.78
C GLN A 100 -3.36 14.17 -4.07
N VAL A 101 -2.41 13.26 -3.84
CA VAL A 101 -1.15 13.57 -3.15
C VAL A 101 -0.02 13.94 -4.11
N ASN A 102 -0.28 14.01 -5.42
CA ASN A 102 0.74 14.20 -6.46
C ASN A 102 1.91 13.20 -6.31
N ALA A 103 1.61 11.92 -6.12
CA ALA A 103 2.62 10.89 -6.01
C ALA A 103 3.41 10.77 -7.32
N ASP A 104 4.71 10.63 -7.23
CA ASP A 104 5.61 10.36 -8.35
C ASP A 104 6.10 8.91 -8.38
N LEU A 105 5.83 8.16 -7.30
CA LEU A 105 6.01 6.71 -7.22
C LEU A 105 4.86 6.08 -6.43
N VAL A 106 4.24 5.07 -6.99
CA VAL A 106 3.32 4.17 -6.30
C VAL A 106 4.01 2.82 -6.09
N VAL A 107 3.94 2.29 -4.88
CA VAL A 107 4.51 0.98 -4.53
C VAL A 107 3.39 0.04 -4.11
N VAL A 108 3.33 -1.13 -4.72
CA VAL A 108 2.34 -2.18 -4.43
C VAL A 108 3.03 -3.53 -4.24
N GLY A 109 2.50 -4.39 -3.40
CA GLY A 109 2.98 -5.75 -3.22
C GLY A 109 2.56 -6.67 -4.39
N HIS A 110 3.43 -7.58 -4.78
CA HIS A 110 3.10 -8.61 -5.76
C HIS A 110 2.47 -9.81 -5.06
N ARG A 111 1.19 -10.06 -5.29
CA ARG A 111 0.48 -11.21 -4.73
C ARG A 111 0.23 -12.29 -5.79
N ARG A 112 0.75 -13.51 -5.55
CA ARG A 112 0.57 -14.66 -6.46
C ARG A 112 -0.79 -15.33 -6.36
N LYS A 113 -1.54 -15.16 -5.26
CA LYS A 113 -2.89 -15.75 -5.06
C LYS A 113 -3.73 -14.82 -4.19
N GLY A 114 -4.90 -14.45 -4.64
CA GLY A 114 -5.87 -13.67 -3.90
C GLY A 114 -6.41 -12.44 -4.65
N LEU A 115 -6.91 -11.47 -3.92
CA LEU A 115 -7.55 -10.27 -4.49
C LEU A 115 -6.66 -9.49 -5.48
N LEU A 116 -5.33 -9.52 -5.30
CA LEU A 116 -4.37 -8.86 -6.18
C LEU A 116 -4.03 -9.67 -7.46
N GLU A 117 -4.26 -10.98 -7.51
CA GLU A 117 -4.19 -11.72 -8.78
C GLU A 117 -5.23 -11.17 -9.78
N ARG A 118 -6.37 -10.71 -9.27
CA ARG A 118 -7.34 -9.96 -10.06
C ARG A 118 -6.85 -8.56 -10.43
N TRP A 119 -5.89 -7.99 -9.70
CA TRP A 119 -5.31 -6.68 -10.01
C TRP A 119 -4.28 -6.74 -11.14
N TRP A 120 -3.62 -7.90 -11.33
CA TRP A 120 -2.56 -8.04 -12.33
C TRP A 120 -2.95 -8.93 -13.50
N SER A 121 -3.89 -9.86 -13.33
CA SER A 121 -4.31 -10.81 -14.36
C SER A 121 -5.59 -10.42 -15.10
N GLY A 122 -6.13 -9.24 -14.87
CA GLY A 122 -7.37 -8.78 -15.50
C GLY A 122 -7.39 -7.27 -15.72
N GLU A 123 -8.58 -6.73 -15.90
CA GLU A 123 -8.85 -5.30 -16.17
C GLU A 123 -8.23 -4.34 -15.13
N THR A 124 -7.95 -4.81 -13.92
CA THR A 124 -7.51 -4.00 -12.79
C THR A 124 -6.01 -3.66 -12.84
N GLY A 125 -5.15 -4.59 -13.26
CA GLY A 125 -3.72 -4.31 -13.46
C GLY A 125 -3.47 -3.39 -14.65
N ALA A 126 -4.22 -3.61 -15.72
CA ALA A 126 -4.28 -2.70 -16.85
C ALA A 126 -4.77 -1.31 -16.42
N TYR A 127 -5.77 -1.25 -15.54
CA TYR A 127 -6.28 0.03 -15.03
C TYR A 127 -5.20 0.85 -14.31
N LEU A 128 -4.42 0.27 -13.41
CA LEU A 128 -3.33 1.00 -12.74
C LEU A 128 -2.28 1.50 -13.74
N SER A 129 -1.85 0.63 -14.67
CA SER A 129 -0.87 1.00 -15.69
C SER A 129 -1.36 2.15 -16.58
N ASP A 130 -2.64 2.16 -16.91
CA ASP A 130 -3.22 3.15 -17.81
C ASP A 130 -3.61 4.47 -17.11
N HIS A 131 -3.91 4.42 -15.81
CA HIS A 131 -4.45 5.58 -15.07
C HIS A 131 -3.47 6.22 -14.08
N LEU A 132 -2.34 5.57 -13.78
CA LEU A 132 -1.27 6.20 -13.02
C LEU A 132 -0.47 7.14 -13.93
N GLN A 133 -0.27 8.36 -13.47
CA GLN A 133 0.58 9.35 -14.14
C GLN A 133 1.99 9.42 -13.53
N CYS A 134 2.39 8.36 -12.84
CA CYS A 134 3.65 8.27 -12.12
C CYS A 134 4.24 6.86 -12.25
N SER A 135 5.44 6.66 -11.73
CA SER A 135 6.09 5.36 -11.71
C SER A 135 5.34 4.36 -10.82
N LEU A 136 5.33 3.10 -11.22
CA LEU A 136 4.76 2.00 -10.45
C LEU A 136 5.85 0.98 -10.14
N LEU A 137 6.08 0.74 -8.86
CA LEU A 137 6.96 -0.30 -8.33
C LEU A 137 6.12 -1.46 -7.80
N ILE A 138 6.36 -2.66 -8.33
CA ILE A 138 5.76 -3.89 -7.85
C ILE A 138 6.80 -4.60 -7.01
N ALA A 139 6.66 -4.47 -5.69
CA ALA A 139 7.57 -5.10 -4.75
C ALA A 139 7.39 -6.62 -4.76
N ARG A 140 8.45 -7.33 -5.09
CA ARG A 140 8.47 -8.79 -5.19
C ARG A 140 9.44 -9.44 -4.21
N ASP A 141 10.35 -8.65 -3.70
CA ASP A 141 11.49 -9.17 -3.00
C ASP A 141 11.20 -9.44 -1.53
N THR A 142 11.91 -10.39 -1.00
CA THR A 142 11.91 -10.75 0.41
C THR A 142 13.12 -10.10 1.07
N ILE A 143 13.06 -8.80 1.26
CA ILE A 143 14.06 -8.09 2.07
C ILE A 143 13.96 -8.62 3.49
N THR A 144 15.03 -9.23 3.98
CA THR A 144 15.10 -9.73 5.35
C THR A 144 15.09 -8.57 6.36
N ASP A 145 14.74 -8.85 7.62
CA ASP A 145 14.80 -7.83 8.66
C ASP A 145 16.22 -7.27 8.81
N GLU A 146 17.25 -8.12 8.71
CA GLU A 146 18.65 -7.72 8.79
C GLU A 146 19.04 -6.77 7.66
N GLU A 147 18.70 -7.08 6.41
CA GLU A 147 18.95 -6.22 5.25
C GLU A 147 18.20 -4.90 5.37
N PHE A 148 16.93 -4.96 5.79
CA PHE A 148 16.10 -3.77 5.96
C PHE A 148 16.66 -2.82 7.01
N TYR A 149 16.96 -3.32 8.22
CA TYR A 149 17.50 -2.48 9.28
C TYR A 149 18.96 -2.08 9.01
N GLY A 150 19.76 -2.96 8.37
CA GLY A 150 21.10 -2.65 7.92
C GLY A 150 21.14 -1.46 6.95
N ALA A 151 20.27 -1.45 5.94
CA ALA A 151 20.17 -0.35 4.99
C ALA A 151 19.74 0.98 5.65
N LEU A 152 18.98 0.92 6.74
CA LEU A 152 18.54 2.12 7.47
C LEU A 152 19.61 2.69 8.39
N THR A 153 20.60 1.90 8.79
CA THR A 153 21.69 2.33 9.69
C THR A 153 22.93 2.83 8.96
N THR A 154 23.07 2.53 7.68
CA THR A 154 24.26 2.87 6.88
C THR A 154 24.35 4.36 6.47
N ASP A 155 23.25 5.11 6.56
CA ASP A 155 23.19 6.54 6.20
C ASP A 155 23.60 7.50 7.33
N GLY A 156 24.27 7.01 8.37
CA GLY A 156 24.70 7.80 9.53
C GLY A 156 26.23 7.97 9.65
N ALA A 157 26.98 7.71 8.59
CA ALA A 157 28.45 7.89 8.60
C ALA A 157 28.88 8.94 7.58
#